data_890647a7db38023d1a333ca3c06e721a
#
_entry.id   890647a7db38023d1a333ca3c06e721a
#
_cell.length_a   1.000
_cell.length_b   1.000
_cell.length_c   1.000
_cell.angle_alpha   90.00
_cell.angle_beta   90.00
_cell.angle_gamma   90.00
#
_symmetry.space_group_name_H-M   'P 1'
#
loop_
_entity.id
_entity.type
_entity.pdbx_description
1 polymer ?
#
loop_
_entity_poly.entity_id
_entity_poly.type
_entity_poly.pdbx_seq_one_letter_code
_entity_poly.pdbx_strand_id
1 'polypeptide(L)'
;TATGRMMIIYAKRMVEEVYGDRVCKTKDYGLVKCRAEYIYGDTDSVFFTFNLEDPETGEKIRGQKALEITIELAQEAANLCTQFLKAPQCLEYEKTLMPFILLSKKRYVGMLYEEDPHKGDMKYMGLSLKRRDSCDYLKDTYGGILNILMKSDNIQDAIEYLYQSLNNLIEGTVPMEKLAITKALRSDYKNPMQIGHWVLAEKIGKRDPGNRPKPGDRMKFVFVVNKDKKALMGNKIETPEYIVQNNLTIDYSHYITNQLMKPLQQLFGLALEHIWSYQKKTGAIKTFKKDMVNLENTISDMELFMKRKEKYCSAKVKTLLFDKFLTKIQHSQTGMQTITKFFA
;
A
#
# COMPACT_ATOMS: atom_id res chain seq x y z
N THR A 1 27.53 -3.63 7.61
CA THR A 1 26.82 -3.07 6.41
C THR A 1 27.48 -3.50 5.10
N ALA A 2 28.80 -3.39 4.93
CA ALA A 2 29.49 -3.87 3.70
C ALA A 2 29.36 -5.39 3.56
N THR A 3 29.65 -6.14 4.61
CA THR A 3 29.54 -7.60 4.65
C THR A 3 28.10 -8.06 4.35
N GLY A 4 27.08 -7.47 4.98
CA GLY A 4 25.69 -7.82 4.70
C GLY A 4 25.30 -7.58 3.23
N ARG A 5 25.77 -6.49 2.61
CA ARG A 5 25.56 -6.24 1.18
C ARG A 5 26.22 -7.31 0.31
N MET A 6 27.44 -7.73 0.66
CA MET A 6 28.13 -8.81 -0.06
C MET A 6 27.38 -10.13 0.06
N MET A 7 26.86 -10.46 1.23
CA MET A 7 26.07 -11.68 1.46
C MET A 7 24.76 -11.69 0.63
N ILE A 8 24.07 -10.56 0.56
CA ILE A 8 22.87 -10.43 -0.30
C ILE A 8 23.21 -10.63 -1.78
N ILE A 9 24.30 -10.00 -2.26
CA ILE A 9 24.76 -10.16 -3.65
C ILE A 9 25.16 -11.59 -3.93
N TYR A 10 25.82 -12.23 -2.98
CA TYR A 10 26.20 -13.63 -3.09
C TYR A 10 24.98 -14.55 -3.17
N ALA A 11 24.04 -14.43 -2.22
CA ALA A 11 22.80 -15.23 -2.23
C ALA A 11 21.99 -15.02 -3.52
N LYS A 12 21.89 -13.76 -3.97
CA LYS A 12 21.26 -13.44 -5.26
C LYS A 12 21.88 -14.22 -6.41
N ARG A 13 23.19 -14.10 -6.61
CA ARG A 13 23.90 -14.78 -7.69
C ARG A 13 23.77 -16.28 -7.61
N MET A 14 23.96 -16.84 -6.44
CA MET A 14 23.89 -18.28 -6.21
C MET A 14 22.52 -18.86 -6.62
N VAL A 15 21.43 -18.22 -6.17
CA VAL A 15 20.07 -18.71 -6.50
C VAL A 15 19.76 -18.52 -7.98
N GLU A 16 20.10 -17.37 -8.59
CA GLU A 16 19.88 -17.13 -10.01
C GLU A 16 20.73 -18.03 -10.91
N GLU A 17 21.97 -18.32 -10.55
CA GLU A 17 22.87 -19.22 -11.32
C GLU A 17 22.43 -20.68 -11.21
N VAL A 18 22.02 -21.13 -10.02
CA VAL A 18 21.65 -22.53 -9.79
C VAL A 18 20.22 -22.84 -10.25
N TYR A 19 19.28 -21.94 -10.00
CA TYR A 19 17.85 -22.15 -10.28
C TYR A 19 17.28 -21.25 -11.39
N GLY A 20 18.11 -20.48 -12.07
CA GLY A 20 17.68 -19.50 -13.10
C GLY A 20 17.10 -20.14 -14.38
N ASP A 21 17.58 -21.31 -14.77
CA ASP A 21 17.03 -22.13 -15.86
C ASP A 21 17.38 -23.60 -15.63
N ARG A 22 16.72 -24.24 -14.68
CA ARG A 22 17.03 -25.61 -14.26
C ARG A 22 15.76 -26.46 -14.15
N VAL A 23 15.86 -27.72 -14.50
CA VAL A 23 14.86 -28.74 -14.14
C VAL A 23 15.26 -29.35 -12.80
N CYS A 24 14.41 -29.19 -11.80
CA CYS A 24 14.58 -29.70 -10.45
C CYS A 24 13.67 -30.90 -10.21
N LYS A 25 14.16 -31.87 -9.45
CA LYS A 25 13.34 -33.00 -8.99
C LYS A 25 12.77 -32.67 -7.63
N THR A 26 11.46 -32.71 -7.50
CA THR A 26 10.75 -32.49 -6.23
C THR A 26 10.34 -33.83 -5.61
N LYS A 27 10.02 -33.80 -4.31
CA LYS A 27 9.63 -35.03 -3.57
C LYS A 27 8.33 -35.62 -4.09
N ASP A 28 7.27 -34.77 -4.21
CA ASP A 28 5.92 -35.24 -4.46
C ASP A 28 5.38 -34.91 -5.86
N TYR A 29 6.04 -33.99 -6.60
CA TYR A 29 5.53 -33.46 -7.88
C TYR A 29 6.38 -33.79 -9.10
N GLY A 30 7.40 -34.64 -8.92
CA GLY A 30 8.28 -35.05 -10.02
C GLY A 30 9.23 -33.95 -10.49
N LEU A 31 9.43 -33.81 -11.80
CA LEU A 31 10.28 -32.81 -12.39
C LEU A 31 9.55 -31.49 -12.59
N VAL A 32 10.18 -30.40 -12.22
CA VAL A 32 9.67 -29.03 -12.42
C VAL A 32 10.77 -28.14 -12.99
N LYS A 33 10.43 -27.26 -13.90
CA LYS A 33 11.33 -26.27 -14.45
C LYS A 33 11.29 -25.01 -13.62
N CYS A 34 12.46 -24.54 -13.16
CA CYS A 34 12.63 -23.34 -12.37
C CYS A 34 13.25 -22.23 -13.22
N ARG A 35 12.75 -21.00 -13.05
CA ARG A 35 13.38 -19.77 -13.55
C ARG A 35 13.47 -18.77 -12.40
N ALA A 36 14.42 -19.01 -11.51
CA ALA A 36 14.60 -18.18 -10.33
C ALA A 36 14.96 -16.75 -10.70
N GLU A 37 14.28 -15.80 -10.07
CA GLU A 37 14.50 -14.38 -10.24
C GLU A 37 14.52 -13.69 -8.87
N TYR A 38 15.52 -12.82 -8.67
CA TYR A 38 15.60 -11.96 -7.49
C TYR A 38 14.58 -10.83 -7.59
N ILE A 39 13.70 -10.73 -6.59
CA ILE A 39 12.63 -9.73 -6.55
C ILE A 39 12.99 -8.55 -5.65
N TYR A 40 13.51 -8.83 -4.45
CA TYR A 40 13.73 -7.81 -3.44
C TYR A 40 14.70 -8.29 -2.37
N GLY A 41 15.40 -7.37 -1.72
CA GLY A 41 16.23 -7.65 -0.55
C GLY A 41 16.20 -6.49 0.44
N ASP A 42 16.26 -6.81 1.71
CA ASP A 42 16.25 -5.82 2.78
C ASP A 42 17.18 -6.19 3.92
N THR A 43 18.23 -5.41 4.10
CA THR A 43 19.22 -5.48 5.17
C THR A 43 19.98 -6.83 5.21
N ASP A 44 19.29 -7.93 5.53
CA ASP A 44 19.79 -9.28 5.74
C ASP A 44 18.90 -10.37 5.11
N SER A 45 17.89 -9.97 4.35
CA SER A 45 16.96 -10.88 3.69
C SER A 45 16.95 -10.73 2.18
N VAL A 46 16.63 -11.83 1.48
CA VAL A 46 16.49 -11.89 0.02
C VAL A 46 15.16 -12.56 -0.34
N PHE A 47 14.48 -12.02 -1.35
CA PHE A 47 13.23 -12.54 -1.88
C PHE A 47 13.43 -13.00 -3.31
N PHE A 48 13.05 -14.23 -3.60
CA PHE A 48 13.09 -14.83 -4.92
C PHE A 48 11.71 -15.34 -5.32
N THR A 49 11.48 -15.41 -6.62
CA THR A 49 10.45 -16.25 -7.21
C THR A 49 11.12 -17.34 -8.04
N PHE A 50 10.61 -18.57 -7.99
CA PHE A 50 11.15 -19.65 -8.82
C PHE A 50 10.48 -19.72 -10.21
N ASN A 51 9.37 -19.00 -10.44
CA ASN A 51 8.64 -18.98 -11.72
C ASN A 51 8.44 -20.41 -12.29
N LEU A 52 7.81 -21.27 -11.48
CA LEU A 52 7.70 -22.70 -11.74
C LEU A 52 6.89 -23.00 -13.00
N GLU A 53 7.42 -23.87 -13.87
CA GLU A 53 6.77 -24.35 -15.08
C GLU A 53 6.85 -25.89 -15.15
N ASP A 54 5.87 -26.49 -15.80
CA ASP A 54 5.92 -27.88 -16.18
C ASP A 54 7.00 -28.06 -17.27
N PRO A 55 7.95 -28.98 -17.12
CA PRO A 55 9.07 -29.10 -18.06
C PRO A 55 8.67 -29.64 -19.44
N GLU A 56 7.52 -30.34 -19.57
CA GLU A 56 7.05 -30.92 -20.81
C GLU A 56 6.12 -29.98 -21.57
N THR A 57 5.17 -29.34 -20.86
CA THR A 57 4.15 -28.48 -21.46
C THR A 57 4.54 -27.01 -21.47
N GLY A 58 5.45 -26.57 -20.59
CA GLY A 58 5.81 -25.18 -20.38
C GLY A 58 4.71 -24.37 -19.64
N GLU A 59 3.67 -25.04 -19.15
CA GLU A 59 2.59 -24.37 -18.41
C GLU A 59 3.06 -23.93 -17.02
N LYS A 60 2.62 -22.74 -16.59
CA LYS A 60 2.96 -22.21 -15.28
C LYS A 60 2.25 -22.96 -14.18
N ILE A 61 3.02 -23.49 -13.23
CA ILE A 61 2.50 -24.12 -12.01
C ILE A 61 2.06 -23.00 -11.06
N ARG A 62 0.83 -23.09 -10.54
CA ARG A 62 0.21 -22.08 -9.67
C ARG A 62 -0.50 -22.74 -8.50
N GLY A 63 -0.97 -21.90 -7.55
CA GLY A 63 -1.77 -22.34 -6.41
C GLY A 63 -1.00 -23.16 -5.40
N GLN A 64 -1.69 -24.06 -4.70
CA GLN A 64 -1.15 -24.87 -3.61
C GLN A 64 0.09 -25.68 -4.02
N LYS A 65 0.04 -26.31 -5.20
CA LYS A 65 1.19 -27.05 -5.77
C LYS A 65 2.43 -26.18 -5.89
N ALA A 66 2.30 -24.95 -6.41
CA ALA A 66 3.42 -24.02 -6.53
C ALA A 66 3.98 -23.60 -5.17
N LEU A 67 3.11 -23.42 -4.17
CA LEU A 67 3.51 -23.06 -2.81
C LEU A 67 4.37 -24.15 -2.18
N GLU A 68 3.92 -25.40 -2.23
CA GLU A 68 4.63 -26.55 -1.66
C GLU A 68 5.99 -26.76 -2.32
N ILE A 69 6.05 -26.73 -3.65
CA ILE A 69 7.30 -26.81 -4.41
C ILE A 69 8.24 -25.64 -4.05
N THR A 70 7.69 -24.42 -3.93
CA THR A 70 8.50 -23.24 -3.60
C THR A 70 9.12 -23.34 -2.21
N ILE A 71 8.38 -23.85 -1.21
CA ILE A 71 8.91 -24.07 0.14
C ILE A 71 10.05 -25.09 0.10
N GLU A 72 9.88 -26.23 -0.58
CA GLU A 72 10.91 -27.25 -0.73
C GLU A 72 12.19 -26.70 -1.38
N LEU A 73 12.05 -26.03 -2.53
CA LEU A 73 13.19 -25.47 -3.26
C LEU A 73 13.88 -24.32 -2.50
N ALA A 74 13.11 -23.52 -1.75
CA ALA A 74 13.69 -22.45 -0.94
C ALA A 74 14.51 -22.98 0.23
N GLN A 75 14.08 -24.07 0.86
CA GLN A 75 14.85 -24.77 1.89
C GLN A 75 16.13 -25.41 1.29
N GLU A 76 16.03 -26.04 0.13
CA GLU A 76 17.21 -26.58 -0.60
C GLU A 76 18.20 -25.47 -0.95
N ALA A 77 17.71 -24.36 -1.51
CA ALA A 77 18.54 -23.20 -1.88
C ALA A 77 19.24 -22.57 -0.66
N ALA A 78 18.56 -22.47 0.47
CA ALA A 78 19.13 -21.94 1.71
C ALA A 78 20.26 -22.83 2.23
N ASN A 79 20.05 -24.14 2.25
CA ASN A 79 21.07 -25.12 2.64
C ASN A 79 22.26 -25.08 1.69
N LEU A 80 22.02 -25.02 0.39
CA LEU A 80 23.08 -24.95 -0.62
C LEU A 80 23.89 -23.67 -0.46
N CYS A 81 23.26 -22.51 -0.31
CA CYS A 81 23.98 -21.25 -0.06
C CYS A 81 24.85 -21.31 1.20
N THR A 82 24.32 -21.90 2.28
CA THR A 82 25.04 -22.01 3.56
C THR A 82 26.32 -22.83 3.43
N GLN A 83 26.32 -23.90 2.62
CA GLN A 83 27.53 -24.75 2.43
C GLN A 83 28.72 -23.97 1.87
N PHE A 84 28.51 -22.92 1.14
CA PHE A 84 29.55 -22.08 0.53
C PHE A 84 29.85 -20.80 1.33
N LEU A 85 29.10 -20.53 2.40
CA LEU A 85 29.37 -19.40 3.29
C LEU A 85 30.42 -19.79 4.34
N LYS A 86 31.22 -18.80 4.76
CA LYS A 86 32.18 -18.99 5.85
C LYS A 86 31.45 -18.98 7.19
N ALA A 87 31.59 -20.04 7.96
CA ALA A 87 31.04 -20.10 9.33
C ALA A 87 31.47 -18.88 10.17
N PRO A 88 30.60 -18.32 11.01
CA PRO A 88 29.22 -18.78 11.38
C PRO A 88 28.09 -18.26 10.48
N GLN A 89 28.39 -17.77 9.29
CA GLN A 89 27.37 -17.21 8.37
C GLN A 89 26.54 -18.36 7.79
N CYS A 90 25.21 -18.16 7.79
CA CYS A 90 24.24 -19.07 7.17
C CYS A 90 23.14 -18.29 6.45
N LEU A 91 22.51 -18.90 5.49
CA LEU A 91 21.26 -18.46 4.89
C LEU A 91 20.17 -19.47 5.30
N GLU A 92 19.09 -18.99 5.89
CA GLU A 92 18.00 -19.83 6.35
C GLU A 92 16.74 -19.51 5.56
N TYR A 93 15.93 -20.55 5.29
CA TYR A 93 14.58 -20.35 4.82
C TYR A 93 13.72 -19.81 5.96
N GLU A 94 13.13 -18.65 5.77
CA GLU A 94 12.26 -18.03 6.78
C GLU A 94 10.76 -18.20 6.44
N LYS A 95 10.40 -17.93 5.19
CA LYS A 95 8.98 -17.92 4.79
C LYS A 95 8.78 -17.83 3.28
N THR A 96 7.61 -18.27 2.83
CA THR A 96 7.09 -18.04 1.48
C THR A 96 5.87 -17.14 1.54
N LEU A 97 5.73 -16.24 0.57
CA LEU A 97 4.61 -15.30 0.46
C LEU A 97 3.83 -15.58 -0.83
N MET A 98 2.56 -16.02 -0.69
CA MET A 98 1.70 -16.32 -1.84
C MET A 98 0.22 -16.10 -1.51
N PRO A 99 -0.47 -15.15 -2.15
CA PRO A 99 0.06 -14.14 -3.06
C PRO A 99 0.92 -13.08 -2.38
N PHE A 100 1.63 -12.25 -3.17
CA PHE A 100 2.55 -11.22 -2.70
C PHE A 100 2.42 -9.94 -3.53
N ILE A 101 2.33 -8.80 -2.87
CA ILE A 101 2.36 -7.48 -3.51
C ILE A 101 3.48 -6.65 -2.87
N LEU A 102 4.47 -6.27 -3.67
CA LEU A 102 5.53 -5.36 -3.28
C LEU A 102 5.20 -3.95 -3.74
N LEU A 103 4.90 -3.05 -2.81
CA LEU A 103 4.55 -1.66 -3.10
C LEU A 103 5.80 -0.78 -3.25
N SER A 104 6.76 -0.95 -2.37
CA SER A 104 8.05 -0.26 -2.37
C SER A 104 9.00 -0.90 -1.37
N LYS A 105 10.23 -0.41 -1.27
CA LYS A 105 11.20 -0.83 -0.23
C LYS A 105 10.52 -0.80 1.15
N LYS A 106 10.60 -1.89 1.90
CA LYS A 106 10.02 -2.07 3.25
C LYS A 106 8.48 -1.97 3.34
N ARG A 107 7.77 -2.01 2.21
CA ARG A 107 6.31 -1.90 2.17
C ARG A 107 5.71 -2.96 1.25
N TYR A 108 5.20 -4.02 1.85
CA TYR A 108 4.60 -5.13 1.13
C TYR A 108 3.50 -5.80 1.93
N VAL A 109 2.70 -6.59 1.25
CA VAL A 109 1.66 -7.45 1.83
C VAL A 109 1.70 -8.80 1.14
N GLY A 110 1.39 -9.84 1.88
CA GLY A 110 1.26 -11.19 1.35
C GLY A 110 0.67 -12.15 2.36
N MET A 111 0.16 -13.26 1.87
CA MET A 111 -0.15 -14.41 2.70
C MET A 111 1.15 -15.15 2.98
N LEU A 112 1.53 -15.18 4.24
CA LEU A 112 2.80 -15.75 4.71
C LEU A 112 2.58 -17.20 5.12
N TYR A 113 3.46 -18.05 4.63
CA TYR A 113 3.60 -19.47 5.00
C TYR A 113 5.02 -19.69 5.49
N GLU A 114 5.14 -20.38 6.61
CA GLU A 114 6.42 -20.87 7.11
C GLU A 114 6.70 -22.25 6.49
N GLU A 115 6.85 -23.31 7.28
CA GLU A 115 7.09 -24.66 6.78
C GLU A 115 5.78 -25.37 6.37
N ASP A 116 4.64 -25.03 7.01
CA ASP A 116 3.35 -25.63 6.75
C ASP A 116 2.59 -24.86 5.65
N PRO A 117 2.44 -25.43 4.44
CA PRO A 117 1.77 -24.78 3.31
C PRO A 117 0.26 -24.61 3.50
N HIS A 118 -0.33 -25.17 4.56
CA HIS A 118 -1.76 -25.05 4.86
C HIS A 118 -2.05 -23.98 5.93
N LYS A 119 -1.04 -23.44 6.60
CA LYS A 119 -1.17 -22.40 7.63
C LYS A 119 -0.66 -21.05 7.13
N GLY A 120 -1.52 -20.32 6.45
CA GLY A 120 -1.22 -19.00 5.95
C GLY A 120 -1.73 -17.86 6.84
N ASP A 121 -0.89 -16.88 7.11
CA ASP A 121 -1.21 -15.67 7.84
C ASP A 121 -1.04 -14.42 6.99
N MET A 122 -2.04 -13.52 6.99
CA MET A 122 -1.92 -12.24 6.30
C MET A 122 -0.93 -11.32 7.01
N LYS A 123 0.15 -10.95 6.34
CA LYS A 123 1.18 -10.03 6.87
C LYS A 123 1.24 -8.73 6.09
N TYR A 124 1.24 -7.64 6.85
CA TYR A 124 1.34 -6.27 6.33
C TYR A 124 2.64 -5.66 6.85
N MET A 125 3.60 -5.41 5.97
CA MET A 125 4.89 -4.81 6.33
C MET A 125 4.95 -3.34 5.89
N GLY A 126 5.27 -2.44 6.83
CA GLY A 126 5.45 -1.01 6.57
C GLY A 126 4.19 -0.25 6.14
N LEU A 127 3.00 -0.87 6.19
CA LEU A 127 1.74 -0.26 5.80
C LEU A 127 1.05 0.47 6.96
N SER A 128 0.24 1.47 6.61
CA SER A 128 -0.44 2.33 7.60
C SER A 128 -1.53 1.63 8.41
N LEU A 129 -1.86 0.37 8.08
CA LEU A 129 -2.96 -0.39 8.71
C LEU A 129 -2.78 -0.60 10.22
N LYS A 130 -1.54 -0.76 10.69
CA LYS A 130 -1.23 -0.96 12.12
C LYS A 130 -0.87 0.33 12.85
N ARG A 131 -0.84 1.47 12.16
CA ARG A 131 -0.43 2.74 12.78
C ARG A 131 -1.58 3.35 13.56
N ARG A 132 -1.29 3.82 14.78
CA ARG A 132 -2.29 4.49 15.65
C ARG A 132 -2.64 5.91 15.19
N ASP A 133 -1.79 6.53 14.35
CA ASP A 133 -2.01 7.86 13.78
C ASP A 133 -2.78 7.85 12.45
N SER A 134 -3.28 6.68 12.03
CA SER A 134 -4.20 6.50 10.91
C SER A 134 -5.61 6.30 11.43
N CYS A 135 -6.61 6.91 10.77
CA CYS A 135 -8.02 6.71 11.11
C CYS A 135 -8.49 5.29 10.75
N ASP A 136 -9.48 4.79 11.47
CA ASP A 136 -9.98 3.43 11.25
C ASP A 136 -10.68 3.29 9.90
N TYR A 137 -11.32 4.34 9.38
CA TYR A 137 -11.85 4.37 8.03
C TYR A 137 -10.79 4.05 6.95
N LEU A 138 -9.56 4.60 7.07
CA LEU A 138 -8.46 4.24 6.18
C LEU A 138 -8.10 2.76 6.33
N LYS A 139 -8.01 2.26 7.56
CA LYS A 139 -7.63 0.87 7.82
C LYS A 139 -8.67 -0.10 7.27
N ASP A 140 -9.95 0.18 7.45
CA ASP A 140 -11.07 -0.63 6.95
C ASP A 140 -11.07 -0.65 5.41
N THR A 141 -10.99 0.53 4.79
CA THR A 141 -11.05 0.65 3.32
C THR A 141 -9.82 0.03 2.66
N TYR A 142 -8.63 0.43 3.11
CA TYR A 142 -7.38 -0.06 2.51
C TYR A 142 -7.14 -1.55 2.81
N GLY A 143 -7.43 -1.97 4.04
CA GLY A 143 -7.35 -3.38 4.44
C GLY A 143 -8.36 -4.26 3.72
N GLY A 144 -9.59 -3.79 3.53
CA GLY A 144 -10.62 -4.49 2.75
C GLY A 144 -10.20 -4.68 1.28
N ILE A 145 -9.67 -3.65 0.64
CA ILE A 145 -9.13 -3.73 -0.72
C ILE A 145 -8.00 -4.75 -0.81
N LEU A 146 -7.03 -4.70 0.11
CA LEU A 146 -5.92 -5.66 0.13
C LEU A 146 -6.42 -7.10 0.35
N ASN A 147 -7.39 -7.30 1.24
CA ASN A 147 -7.97 -8.63 1.46
C ASN A 147 -8.68 -9.18 0.22
N ILE A 148 -9.40 -8.32 -0.53
CA ILE A 148 -10.04 -8.72 -1.79
C ILE A 148 -8.97 -9.16 -2.80
N LEU A 149 -7.94 -8.33 -3.01
CA LEU A 149 -6.85 -8.65 -3.95
C LEU A 149 -6.06 -9.90 -3.56
N MET A 150 -5.88 -10.16 -2.26
CA MET A 150 -5.19 -11.37 -1.79
C MET A 150 -6.03 -12.65 -1.92
N LYS A 151 -7.37 -12.54 -1.88
CA LYS A 151 -8.24 -13.72 -1.90
C LYS A 151 -8.77 -14.04 -3.29
N SER A 152 -9.17 -13.05 -4.06
CA SER A 152 -9.88 -13.25 -5.34
C SER A 152 -9.08 -12.90 -6.58
N ASP A 153 -7.94 -12.23 -6.45
CA ASP A 153 -7.16 -11.68 -7.58
C ASP A 153 -8.03 -10.84 -8.55
N ASN A 154 -9.19 -10.37 -8.07
CA ASN A 154 -10.14 -9.61 -8.87
C ASN A 154 -10.05 -8.12 -8.55
N ILE A 155 -9.40 -7.38 -9.43
CA ILE A 155 -9.23 -5.93 -9.27
C ILE A 155 -10.55 -5.16 -9.35
N GLN A 156 -11.55 -5.70 -10.06
CA GLN A 156 -12.84 -5.06 -10.19
C GLN A 156 -13.59 -5.01 -8.86
N ASP A 157 -13.62 -6.13 -8.13
CA ASP A 157 -14.26 -6.19 -6.80
C ASP A 157 -13.59 -5.21 -5.83
N ALA A 158 -12.26 -5.06 -5.94
CA ALA A 158 -11.51 -4.10 -5.15
C ALA A 158 -11.89 -2.64 -5.48
N ILE A 159 -12.11 -2.32 -6.75
CA ILE A 159 -12.55 -0.99 -7.20
C ILE A 159 -14.00 -0.72 -6.77
N GLU A 160 -14.88 -1.69 -6.87
CA GLU A 160 -16.28 -1.56 -6.43
C GLU A 160 -16.37 -1.33 -4.92
N TYR A 161 -15.59 -2.08 -4.15
CA TYR A 161 -15.47 -1.87 -2.71
C TYR A 161 -14.95 -0.46 -2.37
N LEU A 162 -13.94 0.03 -3.12
CA LEU A 162 -13.46 1.41 -2.98
C LEU A 162 -14.58 2.41 -3.25
N TYR A 163 -15.33 2.23 -4.33
CA TYR A 163 -16.41 3.15 -4.71
C TYR A 163 -17.52 3.16 -3.68
N GLN A 164 -17.89 2.02 -3.13
CA GLN A 164 -18.85 1.92 -2.04
C GLN A 164 -18.35 2.67 -0.79
N SER A 165 -17.08 2.46 -0.40
CA SER A 165 -16.49 3.16 0.74
C SER A 165 -16.46 4.68 0.55
N LEU A 166 -16.13 5.17 -0.67
CA LEU A 166 -16.11 6.59 -0.98
C LEU A 166 -17.52 7.20 -1.00
N ASN A 167 -18.53 6.49 -1.52
CA ASN A 167 -19.92 6.93 -1.46
C ASN A 167 -20.40 7.06 -0.01
N ASN A 168 -20.18 6.02 0.81
CA ASN A 168 -20.56 6.04 2.23
C ASN A 168 -19.92 7.23 2.97
N LEU A 169 -18.65 7.56 2.63
CA LEU A 169 -18.00 8.73 3.22
C LEU A 169 -18.69 10.04 2.83
N ILE A 170 -19.01 10.23 1.53
CA ILE A 170 -19.59 11.47 1.00
C ILE A 170 -21.05 11.64 1.49
N GLU A 171 -21.77 10.55 1.64
CA GLU A 171 -23.15 10.52 2.14
C GLU A 171 -23.23 10.71 3.65
N GLY A 172 -22.05 10.73 4.33
CA GLY A 172 -21.99 10.93 5.78
C GLY A 172 -22.43 9.73 6.61
N THR A 173 -22.53 8.54 6.00
CA THR A 173 -22.92 7.31 6.69
C THR A 173 -21.77 6.67 7.49
N VAL A 174 -20.53 7.13 7.26
CA VAL A 174 -19.36 6.67 8.04
C VAL A 174 -19.39 7.31 9.43
N PRO A 175 -19.40 6.53 10.52
CA PRO A 175 -19.36 7.08 11.87
C PRO A 175 -18.14 7.97 12.10
N MET A 176 -18.32 9.09 12.79
CA MET A 176 -17.24 10.06 13.06
C MET A 176 -16.09 9.44 13.84
N GLU A 177 -16.36 8.46 14.69
CA GLU A 177 -15.34 7.71 15.46
C GLU A 177 -14.34 7.03 14.52
N LYS A 178 -14.79 6.51 13.37
CA LYS A 178 -13.91 5.90 12.35
C LYS A 178 -13.04 6.92 11.61
N LEU A 179 -13.43 8.18 11.60
CA LEU A 179 -12.68 9.28 10.99
C LEU A 179 -11.67 9.90 11.96
N ALA A 180 -11.80 9.62 13.24
CA ALA A 180 -10.94 10.20 14.26
C ALA A 180 -9.49 9.71 14.16
N ILE A 181 -8.56 10.66 14.24
CA ILE A 181 -7.12 10.42 14.26
C ILE A 181 -6.60 10.71 15.66
N THR A 182 -5.70 9.86 16.15
CA THR A 182 -5.15 10.02 17.49
C THR A 182 -3.63 10.25 17.44
N LYS A 183 -3.15 11.34 18.02
CA LYS A 183 -1.71 11.65 18.14
C LYS A 183 -1.32 11.99 19.56
N ALA A 184 -0.14 11.54 20.00
CA ALA A 184 0.40 11.89 21.30
C ALA A 184 0.97 13.32 21.28
N LEU A 185 0.64 14.11 22.29
CA LEU A 185 1.21 15.42 22.51
C LEU A 185 2.62 15.24 23.11
N ARG A 186 3.62 15.94 22.56
CA ARG A 186 4.98 15.90 23.08
C ARG A 186 5.23 17.13 23.95
N SER A 187 6.25 17.07 24.80
CA SER A 187 6.70 18.20 25.63
C SER A 187 7.41 19.27 24.80
N ASP A 188 8.08 18.87 23.73
CA ASP A 188 8.95 19.73 22.96
C ASP A 188 8.68 19.63 21.45
N TYR A 189 8.51 20.80 20.81
CA TYR A 189 8.35 20.98 19.38
C TYR A 189 9.15 22.21 18.91
N LYS A 190 9.97 22.07 17.87
CA LYS A 190 10.71 23.21 17.30
C LYS A 190 9.79 24.34 16.83
N ASN A 191 8.67 23.99 16.19
CA ASN A 191 7.67 24.93 15.69
C ASN A 191 6.26 24.49 16.11
N PRO A 192 5.84 24.76 17.34
CA PRO A 192 4.56 24.27 17.89
C PRO A 192 3.34 24.69 17.07
N MET A 193 3.33 25.93 16.55
CA MET A 193 2.21 26.48 15.76
C MET A 193 1.94 25.72 14.45
N GLN A 194 2.92 24.97 13.93
CA GLN A 194 2.76 24.12 12.73
C GLN A 194 2.20 22.73 13.08
N ILE A 195 2.16 22.39 14.37
CA ILE A 195 1.70 21.08 14.84
C ILE A 195 0.21 21.16 15.16
N GLY A 196 -0.63 20.58 14.30
CA GLY A 196 -2.09 20.71 14.42
C GLY A 196 -2.64 20.31 15.77
N HIS A 197 -2.27 19.16 16.31
CA HIS A 197 -2.76 18.68 17.60
C HIS A 197 -2.20 19.48 18.81
N TRP A 198 -1.06 20.15 18.68
CA TRP A 198 -0.59 21.10 19.68
C TRP A 198 -1.47 22.37 19.69
N VAL A 199 -1.77 22.94 18.51
CA VAL A 199 -2.68 24.08 18.38
C VAL A 199 -4.07 23.74 18.92
N LEU A 200 -4.54 22.51 18.67
CA LEU A 200 -5.81 22.04 19.24
C LEU A 200 -5.76 21.97 20.77
N ALA A 201 -4.67 21.49 21.36
CA ALA A 201 -4.49 21.48 22.81
C ALA A 201 -4.56 22.90 23.40
N GLU A 202 -3.94 23.89 22.73
CA GLU A 202 -4.05 25.30 23.14
C GLU A 202 -5.47 25.85 23.02
N LYS A 203 -6.22 25.48 21.98
CA LYS A 203 -7.64 25.85 21.84
C LYS A 203 -8.48 25.28 22.99
N ILE A 204 -8.27 24.00 23.32
CA ILE A 204 -8.98 23.34 24.44
C ILE A 204 -8.64 24.06 25.76
N GLY A 205 -7.37 24.32 26.04
CA GLY A 205 -6.97 25.02 27.25
C GLY A 205 -7.48 26.46 27.36
N LYS A 206 -7.73 27.13 26.21
CA LYS A 206 -8.38 28.46 26.21
C LYS A 206 -9.88 28.40 26.48
N ARG A 207 -10.55 27.34 26.03
CA ARG A 207 -12.00 27.11 26.24
C ARG A 207 -12.28 26.59 27.65
N ASP A 208 -11.42 25.69 28.13
CA ASP A 208 -11.52 25.04 29.43
C ASP A 208 -10.12 24.85 30.03
N PRO A 209 -9.66 25.82 30.86
CA PRO A 209 -8.32 25.77 31.48
C PRO A 209 -8.10 24.53 32.36
N GLY A 210 -9.15 24.00 32.98
CA GLY A 210 -9.10 22.81 33.81
C GLY A 210 -8.79 21.52 33.07
N ASN A 211 -9.18 21.45 31.80
CA ASN A 211 -9.05 20.27 30.90
C ASN A 211 -7.98 20.46 29.81
N ARG A 212 -7.04 21.38 30.01
CA ARG A 212 -5.93 21.57 29.05
C ARG A 212 -5.08 20.29 28.95
N PRO A 213 -4.96 19.71 27.71
CA PRO A 213 -4.15 18.52 27.49
C PRO A 213 -2.67 18.76 27.86
N LYS A 214 -2.04 17.75 28.46
CA LYS A 214 -0.64 17.78 28.91
C LYS A 214 0.26 16.97 27.98
N PRO A 215 1.58 17.21 27.97
CA PRO A 215 2.52 16.32 27.29
C PRO A 215 2.35 14.85 27.72
N GLY A 216 2.30 13.95 26.77
CA GLY A 216 1.99 12.52 26.99
C GLY A 216 0.54 12.15 26.65
N ASP A 217 -0.40 13.08 26.74
CA ASP A 217 -1.80 12.84 26.42
C ASP A 217 -1.99 12.54 24.93
N ARG A 218 -3.00 11.73 24.64
CA ARG A 218 -3.36 11.39 23.28
C ARG A 218 -4.55 12.22 22.80
N MET A 219 -4.26 13.10 21.87
CA MET A 219 -5.25 13.98 21.25
C MET A 219 -6.04 13.22 20.16
N LYS A 220 -7.35 13.12 20.34
CA LYS A 220 -8.29 12.60 19.34
C LYS A 220 -8.93 13.76 18.60
N PHE A 221 -8.88 13.75 17.25
CA PHE A 221 -9.41 14.85 16.45
C PHE A 221 -9.91 14.37 15.09
N VAL A 222 -10.78 15.17 14.49
CA VAL A 222 -11.39 14.98 13.16
C VAL A 222 -11.13 16.24 12.35
N PHE A 223 -10.97 16.10 11.04
CA PHE A 223 -10.81 17.23 10.13
C PHE A 223 -12.15 17.87 9.80
N VAL A 224 -12.19 19.20 9.89
CA VAL A 224 -13.39 20.02 9.62
C VAL A 224 -13.13 21.00 8.49
N VAL A 225 -14.19 21.35 7.76
CA VAL A 225 -14.13 22.34 6.69
C VAL A 225 -13.74 23.70 7.28
N ASN A 226 -12.74 24.33 6.68
CA ASN A 226 -12.36 25.69 6.99
C ASN A 226 -12.49 26.59 5.76
N LYS A 227 -13.12 27.74 5.91
CA LYS A 227 -13.35 28.72 4.82
C LYS A 227 -12.03 29.26 4.29
N ASP A 228 -11.02 29.43 5.15
CA ASP A 228 -9.67 29.82 4.72
C ASP A 228 -8.86 28.60 4.25
N LYS A 229 -8.70 28.49 2.93
CA LYS A 229 -7.91 27.41 2.32
C LYS A 229 -6.44 27.40 2.77
N LYS A 230 -5.88 28.56 3.15
CA LYS A 230 -4.49 28.71 3.64
C LYS A 230 -4.36 28.51 5.16
N ALA A 231 -5.46 28.28 5.89
CA ALA A 231 -5.43 28.04 7.31
C ALA A 231 -4.46 26.92 7.70
N LEU A 232 -3.73 27.10 8.78
CA LEU A 232 -2.82 26.10 9.32
C LEU A 232 -3.60 24.85 9.77
N MET A 233 -2.92 23.73 9.83
CA MET A 233 -3.50 22.41 10.17
C MET A 233 -4.32 22.44 11.46
N GLY A 234 -3.83 23.13 12.49
CA GLY A 234 -4.53 23.25 13.77
C GLY A 234 -5.89 23.96 13.71
N ASN A 235 -6.13 24.74 12.66
CA ASN A 235 -7.41 25.41 12.43
C ASN A 235 -8.40 24.58 11.58
N LYS A 236 -7.94 23.43 11.08
CA LYS A 236 -8.73 22.48 10.28
C LYS A 236 -9.09 21.20 11.04
N ILE A 237 -8.80 21.15 12.34
CA ILE A 237 -9.09 20.00 13.20
C ILE A 237 -9.80 20.43 14.47
N GLU A 238 -10.71 19.58 14.96
CA GLU A 238 -11.41 19.75 16.22
C GLU A 238 -11.68 18.40 16.89
N THR A 239 -12.03 18.41 18.18
CA THR A 239 -12.43 17.18 18.87
C THR A 239 -13.81 16.73 18.43
N PRO A 240 -14.12 15.42 18.45
CA PRO A 240 -15.44 14.91 18.09
C PRO A 240 -16.57 15.59 18.86
N GLU A 241 -16.41 15.80 20.16
CA GLU A 241 -17.39 16.41 21.05
C GLU A 241 -17.69 17.86 20.62
N TYR A 242 -16.65 18.62 20.32
CA TYR A 242 -16.79 20.01 19.88
C TYR A 242 -17.46 20.14 18.52
N ILE A 243 -17.21 19.18 17.61
CA ILE A 243 -17.85 19.11 16.28
C ILE A 243 -19.36 18.92 16.44
N VAL A 244 -19.79 17.99 17.29
CA VAL A 244 -21.22 17.73 17.56
C VAL A 244 -21.87 18.94 18.21
N GLN A 245 -21.26 19.51 19.25
CA GLN A 245 -21.81 20.66 19.98
C GLN A 245 -22.00 21.90 19.10
N ASN A 246 -21.12 22.10 18.12
CA ASN A 246 -21.13 23.31 17.28
C ASN A 246 -21.60 23.03 15.84
N ASN A 247 -22.12 21.84 15.54
CA ASN A 247 -22.58 21.44 14.20
C ASN A 247 -21.55 21.73 13.09
N LEU A 248 -20.27 21.41 13.34
CA LEU A 248 -19.21 21.66 12.38
C LEU A 248 -19.25 20.60 11.26
N THR A 249 -18.96 21.02 10.04
CA THR A 249 -18.95 20.15 8.87
C THR A 249 -17.61 19.43 8.77
N ILE A 250 -17.64 18.09 8.63
CA ILE A 250 -16.45 17.26 8.43
C ILE A 250 -15.89 17.47 7.03
N ASP A 251 -14.56 17.58 6.91
CA ASP A 251 -13.88 17.73 5.62
C ASP A 251 -13.59 16.34 5.00
N TYR A 252 -14.58 15.76 4.34
CA TYR A 252 -14.43 14.50 3.63
C TYR A 252 -13.40 14.54 2.52
N SER A 253 -13.17 15.71 1.89
CA SER A 253 -12.16 15.85 0.84
C SER A 253 -10.75 15.62 1.38
N HIS A 254 -10.50 16.04 2.62
CA HIS A 254 -9.24 15.79 3.33
C HIS A 254 -9.00 14.28 3.54
N TYR A 255 -10.04 13.53 3.95
CA TYR A 255 -9.91 12.08 4.15
C TYR A 255 -9.62 11.34 2.85
N ILE A 256 -10.27 11.74 1.76
CA ILE A 256 -9.97 11.16 0.44
C ILE A 256 -8.53 11.50 0.02
N THR A 257 -8.15 12.79 0.01
CA THR A 257 -6.88 13.23 -0.58
C THR A 257 -5.66 12.91 0.27
N ASN A 258 -5.77 13.03 1.60
CA ASN A 258 -4.61 12.93 2.49
C ASN A 258 -4.50 11.59 3.22
N GLN A 259 -5.61 10.84 3.34
CA GLN A 259 -5.60 9.54 4.00
C GLN A 259 -5.63 8.39 2.97
N LEU A 260 -6.67 8.29 2.14
CA LEU A 260 -6.89 7.16 1.24
C LEU A 260 -6.07 7.22 -0.04
N MET A 261 -6.00 8.39 -0.69
CA MET A 261 -5.55 8.49 -2.09
C MET A 261 -4.10 8.03 -2.26
N LYS A 262 -3.18 8.45 -1.39
CA LYS A 262 -1.76 8.10 -1.53
C LYS A 262 -1.49 6.59 -1.48
N PRO A 263 -1.93 5.83 -0.46
CA PRO A 263 -1.68 4.39 -0.42
C PRO A 263 -2.39 3.64 -1.56
N LEU A 264 -3.58 4.08 -1.95
CA LEU A 264 -4.34 3.45 -3.03
C LEU A 264 -3.78 3.79 -4.42
N GLN A 265 -3.23 4.99 -4.63
CA GLN A 265 -2.51 5.31 -5.87
C GLN A 265 -1.29 4.42 -6.08
N GLN A 266 -0.54 4.09 -5.03
CA GLN A 266 0.57 3.14 -5.12
C GLN A 266 0.07 1.75 -5.48
N LEU A 267 -0.97 1.26 -4.79
CA LEU A 267 -1.52 -0.06 -5.01
C LEU A 267 -2.10 -0.22 -6.43
N PHE A 268 -3.06 0.62 -6.81
CA PHE A 268 -3.70 0.55 -8.12
C PHE A 268 -2.79 0.99 -9.27
N GLY A 269 -1.74 1.76 -8.98
CA GLY A 269 -0.70 2.11 -9.95
C GLY A 269 0.06 0.90 -10.48
N LEU A 270 0.24 -0.15 -9.67
CA LEU A 270 0.85 -1.41 -10.09
C LEU A 270 -0.03 -2.20 -11.08
N ALA A 271 -1.35 -2.03 -10.99
CA ALA A 271 -2.33 -2.76 -11.78
C ALA A 271 -3.03 -1.89 -12.84
N LEU A 272 -2.45 -0.74 -13.20
CA LEU A 272 -3.10 0.25 -14.06
C LEU A 272 -3.47 -0.29 -15.44
N GLU A 273 -2.61 -1.12 -16.05
CA GLU A 273 -2.90 -1.76 -17.34
C GLU A 273 -4.07 -2.76 -17.23
N HIS A 274 -4.16 -3.51 -16.13
CA HIS A 274 -5.28 -4.41 -15.86
C HIS A 274 -6.59 -3.64 -15.71
N ILE A 275 -6.58 -2.50 -15.00
CA ILE A 275 -7.75 -1.63 -14.84
C ILE A 275 -8.22 -1.12 -16.21
N TRP A 276 -7.32 -0.64 -17.05
CA TRP A 276 -7.68 -0.18 -18.39
C TRP A 276 -8.13 -1.29 -19.32
N SER A 277 -7.52 -2.48 -19.23
CA SER A 277 -7.95 -3.66 -19.99
C SER A 277 -9.39 -4.02 -19.65
N TYR A 278 -9.71 -4.10 -18.35
CA TYR A 278 -11.07 -4.34 -17.89
C TYR A 278 -12.06 -3.28 -18.40
N GLN A 279 -11.68 -1.99 -18.34
CA GLN A 279 -12.48 -0.88 -18.85
C GLN A 279 -12.52 -0.78 -20.38
N LYS A 280 -11.92 -1.73 -21.10
CA LYS A 280 -11.78 -1.74 -22.59
C LYS A 280 -11.10 -0.48 -23.14
N LYS A 281 -10.25 0.19 -22.35
CA LYS A 281 -9.51 1.41 -22.73
C LYS A 281 -8.18 1.07 -23.42
N THR A 282 -8.22 0.36 -24.53
CA THR A 282 -7.02 -0.09 -25.28
C THR A 282 -6.12 1.06 -25.72
N GLY A 283 -6.70 2.22 -26.08
CA GLY A 283 -5.94 3.43 -26.42
C GLY A 283 -5.09 3.97 -25.25
N ALA A 284 -5.62 3.91 -24.03
CA ALA A 284 -4.87 4.33 -22.83
C ALA A 284 -3.67 3.42 -22.56
N ILE A 285 -3.82 2.10 -22.77
CA ILE A 285 -2.73 1.11 -22.64
C ILE A 285 -1.64 1.39 -23.68
N LYS A 286 -2.01 1.63 -24.95
CA LYS A 286 -1.04 1.96 -26.02
C LYS A 286 -0.28 3.24 -25.69
N THR A 287 -0.98 4.28 -25.25
CA THR A 287 -0.35 5.54 -24.84
C THR A 287 0.61 5.34 -23.66
N PHE A 288 0.18 4.60 -22.64
CA PHE A 288 1.01 4.29 -21.48
C PHE A 288 2.31 3.57 -21.88
N LYS A 289 2.21 2.53 -22.72
CA LYS A 289 3.40 1.81 -23.19
C LYS A 289 4.35 2.72 -23.95
N LYS A 290 3.83 3.56 -24.84
CA LYS A 290 4.63 4.55 -25.56
C LYS A 290 5.31 5.54 -24.61
N ASP A 291 4.57 6.07 -23.63
CA ASP A 291 5.11 7.02 -22.64
C ASP A 291 6.19 6.36 -21.77
N MET A 292 6.03 5.09 -21.41
CA MET A 292 7.04 4.34 -20.63
C MET A 292 8.33 4.12 -21.43
N VAL A 293 8.23 3.74 -22.70
CA VAL A 293 9.41 3.60 -23.59
C VAL A 293 10.13 4.96 -23.75
N ASN A 294 9.37 6.03 -23.96
CA ASN A 294 9.97 7.38 -24.06
C ASN A 294 10.68 7.79 -22.76
N LEU A 295 10.07 7.46 -21.61
CA LEU A 295 10.63 7.76 -20.31
C LEU A 295 11.94 6.98 -20.06
N GLU A 296 11.96 5.69 -20.43
CA GLU A 296 13.13 4.83 -20.34
C GLU A 296 14.28 5.29 -21.23
N ASN A 297 13.98 5.69 -22.46
CA ASN A 297 14.98 6.25 -23.39
C ASN A 297 15.54 7.62 -22.93
N THR A 298 14.81 8.35 -22.08
CA THR A 298 15.19 9.69 -21.65
C THR A 298 15.93 9.67 -20.31
N ILE A 299 15.74 8.65 -19.48
CA ILE A 299 16.26 8.58 -18.13
C ILE A 299 17.10 7.30 -17.97
N SER A 300 18.42 7.48 -17.89
CA SER A 300 19.36 6.36 -17.64
C SER A 300 19.41 5.91 -16.18
N ASP A 301 19.06 6.78 -15.24
CA ASP A 301 19.00 6.47 -13.81
C ASP A 301 17.70 5.72 -13.47
N MET A 302 17.84 4.45 -13.10
CA MET A 302 16.71 3.56 -12.76
C MET A 302 15.88 4.10 -11.59
N GLU A 303 16.48 4.72 -10.58
CA GLU A 303 15.74 5.26 -9.44
C GLU A 303 14.87 6.46 -9.85
N LEU A 304 15.41 7.33 -10.69
CA LEU A 304 14.68 8.47 -11.24
C LEU A 304 13.56 8.01 -12.19
N PHE A 305 13.82 6.99 -13.03
CA PHE A 305 12.81 6.37 -13.89
C PHE A 305 11.64 5.83 -13.05
N MET A 306 11.91 5.05 -12.00
CA MET A 306 10.87 4.50 -11.14
C MET A 306 10.05 5.59 -10.44
N LYS A 307 10.67 6.65 -9.97
CA LYS A 307 9.96 7.80 -9.38
C LYS A 307 9.04 8.51 -10.38
N ARG A 308 9.49 8.68 -11.63
CA ARG A 308 8.69 9.30 -12.69
C ARG A 308 7.51 8.41 -13.10
N LYS A 309 7.74 7.11 -13.26
CA LYS A 309 6.71 6.11 -13.52
C LYS A 309 5.65 6.11 -12.42
N GLU A 310 6.06 6.06 -11.15
CA GLU A 310 5.14 6.11 -10.00
C GLU A 310 4.29 7.39 -10.01
N LYS A 311 4.90 8.54 -10.26
CA LYS A 311 4.18 9.82 -10.37
C LYS A 311 3.16 9.81 -11.51
N TYR A 312 3.52 9.27 -12.66
CA TYR A 312 2.62 9.13 -13.81
C TYR A 312 1.44 8.22 -13.47
N CYS A 313 1.69 7.02 -12.97
CA CYS A 313 0.66 6.06 -12.57
C CYS A 313 -0.28 6.65 -11.50
N SER A 314 0.28 7.32 -10.49
CA SER A 314 -0.49 7.98 -9.44
C SER A 314 -1.46 9.03 -9.98
N ALA A 315 -1.01 9.85 -10.95
CA ALA A 315 -1.88 10.84 -11.58
C ALA A 315 -3.04 10.19 -12.35
N LYS A 316 -2.76 9.10 -13.08
CA LYS A 316 -3.79 8.36 -13.82
C LYS A 316 -4.79 7.67 -12.89
N VAL A 317 -4.32 7.05 -11.82
CA VAL A 317 -5.20 6.43 -10.79
C VAL A 317 -6.10 7.48 -10.15
N LYS A 318 -5.56 8.67 -9.82
CA LYS A 318 -6.38 9.78 -9.28
C LYS A 318 -7.54 10.10 -10.21
N THR A 319 -7.26 10.33 -11.48
CA THR A 319 -8.29 10.67 -12.47
C THR A 319 -9.32 9.55 -12.65
N LEU A 320 -8.86 8.29 -12.64
CA LEU A 320 -9.73 7.14 -12.86
C LEU A 320 -10.66 6.84 -11.68
N LEU A 321 -10.16 6.93 -10.46
CA LEU A 321 -10.83 6.38 -9.29
C LEU A 321 -11.33 7.45 -8.30
N PHE A 322 -10.76 8.65 -8.28
CA PHE A 322 -11.04 9.64 -7.23
C PHE A 322 -11.67 10.95 -7.72
N ASP A 323 -11.31 11.46 -8.92
CA ASP A 323 -11.72 12.80 -9.34
C ASP A 323 -13.23 13.00 -9.36
N LYS A 324 -14.01 11.98 -9.77
CA LYS A 324 -15.48 12.06 -9.74
C LYS A 324 -16.05 12.32 -8.34
N PHE A 325 -15.44 11.75 -7.29
CA PHE A 325 -15.85 11.92 -5.91
C PHE A 325 -15.44 13.29 -5.36
N LEU A 326 -14.22 13.72 -5.67
CA LEU A 326 -13.72 15.04 -5.27
C LEU A 326 -14.55 16.16 -5.92
N THR A 327 -14.91 16.02 -7.18
CA THR A 327 -15.79 16.95 -7.88
C THR A 327 -17.19 16.98 -7.24
N LYS A 328 -17.75 15.82 -6.88
CA LYS A 328 -19.05 15.73 -6.18
C LYS A 328 -19.02 16.49 -4.84
N ILE A 329 -17.97 16.34 -4.04
CA ILE A 329 -17.80 17.08 -2.77
C ILE A 329 -17.67 18.59 -3.06
N GLN A 330 -16.88 18.99 -4.03
CA GLN A 330 -16.67 20.40 -4.37
C GLN A 330 -18.00 21.06 -4.81
N HIS A 331 -18.79 20.39 -5.63
CA HIS A 331 -20.10 20.89 -6.05
C HIS A 331 -21.06 21.03 -4.86
N SER A 332 -21.09 20.06 -3.97
CA SER A 332 -21.90 20.13 -2.75
C SER A 332 -21.50 21.30 -1.85
N GLN A 333 -20.20 21.58 -1.69
CA GLN A 333 -19.69 22.69 -0.87
C GLN A 333 -19.91 24.07 -1.49
N THR A 334 -19.92 24.18 -2.83
CA THR A 334 -20.06 25.44 -3.56
C THR A 334 -21.51 25.74 -3.96
N GLY A 335 -22.45 24.82 -3.70
CA GLY A 335 -23.84 24.96 -4.15
C GLY A 335 -24.03 24.81 -5.67
N MET A 336 -22.95 24.43 -6.40
CA MET A 336 -23.05 24.21 -7.84
C MET A 336 -23.84 22.95 -8.15
N GLN A 337 -24.89 23.05 -8.93
CA GLN A 337 -25.60 21.90 -9.49
C GLN A 337 -24.94 21.46 -10.80
N THR A 338 -24.86 20.15 -11.04
CA THR A 338 -24.41 19.63 -12.34
C THR A 338 -25.47 19.97 -13.41
N ILE A 339 -25.00 20.35 -14.59
CA ILE A 339 -25.85 20.70 -15.76
C ILE A 339 -26.88 19.59 -16.06
N THR A 340 -26.56 18.33 -15.79
CA THR A 340 -27.48 17.19 -15.93
C THR A 340 -28.73 17.28 -15.07
N LYS A 341 -28.75 18.06 -13.98
CA LYS A 341 -29.97 18.31 -13.18
C LYS A 341 -30.92 19.37 -13.80
N PHE A 342 -30.43 20.10 -14.79
CA PHE A 342 -31.27 21.07 -15.50
C PHE A 342 -32.02 20.46 -16.71
N PHE A 343 -31.63 19.25 -17.13
CA PHE A 343 -32.20 18.56 -18.28
C PHE A 343 -32.96 17.27 -17.88
N ALA A 344 -33.09 16.99 -16.59
CA ALA A 344 -33.98 15.97 -16.04
C ALA A 344 -35.22 16.61 -15.49
#